data_4f64c77606225e8f44e421c6b8de5486
#
_entry.id   4f64c77606225e8f44e421c6b8de5486
#
_cell.length_a   1.000
_cell.length_b   1.000
_cell.length_c   1.000
_cell.angle_alpha   90.00
_cell.angle_beta   90.00
_cell.angle_gamma   90.00
#
_symmetry.space_group_name_H-M   'P 1'
#
loop_
_entity.id
_entity.type
_entity.pdbx_description
1 polymer ?
#
loop_
_entity_poly.entity_id
_entity_poly.type
_entity_poly.pdbx_seq_one_letter_code
_entity_poly.pdbx_strand_id
1 'polypeptide(L)'
;VLLARRGACPVVVDPDRPRAAAMLVEDGADVIIADDGLQHYRLARDYEICVIDGARGLGNRRLLPAGPLREGPGRLDDVDQVLVNGELRGSEYEQTVAEQNAVSFELVAAEACRLNGSLTRPIERFENTTVHGVAAIGNPQRFFDLLRGHGIQVIEHVYPDHAALTRKDLDFGDGFEVFMTEKDAVKLGRVSTDKFWYVPVELTMDPLLAASLIEQIASRLQSRETGDG
;
A
#
# COMPACT_ATOMS: atom_id res chain seq x y z
N VAL A 1 10.42 4.86 5.28
CA VAL A 1 11.59 4.03 4.93
C VAL A 1 11.38 3.27 3.63
N LEU A 2 10.21 2.59 3.43
CA LEU A 2 9.93 1.82 2.20
C LEU A 2 9.92 2.73 0.96
N LEU A 3 9.16 3.82 0.98
CA LEU A 3 9.13 4.81 -0.10
C LEU A 3 10.52 5.37 -0.42
N ALA A 4 11.31 5.70 0.60
CA ALA A 4 12.68 6.18 0.41
C ALA A 4 13.63 5.13 -0.20
N ARG A 5 13.34 3.84 -0.03
CA ARG A 5 14.13 2.75 -0.65
C ARG A 5 13.74 2.49 -2.11
N ARG A 6 12.45 2.62 -2.43
CA ARG A 6 11.91 2.39 -3.77
C ARG A 6 11.92 3.64 -4.65
N GLY A 7 11.78 4.81 -4.02
CA GLY A 7 11.59 6.06 -4.75
C GLY A 7 12.87 6.60 -5.36
N ALA A 8 12.72 7.15 -6.56
CA ALA A 8 13.73 7.96 -7.22
C ALA A 8 13.65 9.44 -6.82
N CYS A 9 12.85 9.78 -5.81
CA CYS A 9 12.57 11.14 -5.36
C CYS A 9 12.89 11.32 -3.86
N PRO A 10 13.14 12.54 -3.39
CA PRO A 10 13.31 12.87 -1.99
C PRO A 10 12.09 12.46 -1.15
N VAL A 11 12.32 12.00 0.07
CA VAL A 11 11.26 11.63 1.02
C VAL A 11 11.53 12.32 2.35
N VAL A 12 10.58 13.12 2.81
CA VAL A 12 10.63 13.78 4.12
C VAL A 12 9.56 13.18 5.03
N VAL A 13 9.93 12.90 6.28
CA VAL A 13 9.01 12.40 7.32
C VAL A 13 8.97 13.41 8.46
N ASP A 14 7.81 14.01 8.69
CA ASP A 14 7.58 14.99 9.74
C ASP A 14 6.13 14.90 10.25
N PRO A 15 5.88 14.96 11.56
CA PRO A 15 4.51 15.05 12.10
C PRO A 15 3.80 16.33 11.66
N ASP A 16 4.53 17.43 11.41
CA ASP A 16 3.99 18.65 10.80
C ASP A 16 4.11 18.58 9.28
N ARG A 17 3.04 18.11 8.61
CA ARG A 17 2.99 17.92 7.16
C ARG A 17 3.26 19.20 6.36
N PRO A 18 2.73 20.39 6.71
CA PRO A 18 3.12 21.64 6.07
C PRO A 18 4.62 21.92 6.12
N ARG A 19 5.29 21.65 7.25
CA ARG A 19 6.75 21.79 7.37
C ARG A 19 7.49 20.81 6.46
N ALA A 20 7.04 19.55 6.40
CA ALA A 20 7.61 18.56 5.50
C ALA A 20 7.49 19.00 4.03
N ALA A 21 6.32 19.54 3.64
CA ALA A 21 6.09 20.05 2.30
C ALA A 21 7.01 21.25 1.98
N ALA A 22 7.14 22.19 2.90
CA ALA A 22 8.04 23.34 2.71
C ALA A 22 9.49 22.91 2.48
N MET A 23 9.99 21.92 3.21
CA MET A 23 11.33 21.36 3.00
C MET A 23 11.51 20.75 1.60
N LEU A 24 10.49 20.06 1.08
CA LEU A 24 10.54 19.50 -0.28
C LEU A 24 10.52 20.59 -1.35
N VAL A 25 9.75 21.66 -1.14
CA VAL A 25 9.74 22.83 -2.04
C VAL A 25 11.09 23.52 -2.04
N GLU A 26 11.72 23.72 -0.89
CA GLU A 26 13.08 24.29 -0.77
C GLU A 26 14.12 23.40 -1.49
N ASP A 27 13.90 22.08 -1.55
CA ASP A 27 14.75 21.10 -2.23
C ASP A 27 14.44 21.02 -3.75
N GLY A 28 13.48 21.81 -4.24
CA GLY A 28 13.14 21.95 -5.66
C GLY A 28 12.08 20.99 -6.18
N ALA A 29 11.21 20.48 -5.30
CA ALA A 29 10.10 19.62 -5.72
C ALA A 29 8.96 20.45 -6.31
N ASP A 30 8.58 20.15 -7.56
CA ASP A 30 7.43 20.76 -8.24
C ASP A 30 6.10 20.06 -7.87
N VAL A 31 6.17 18.78 -7.53
CA VAL A 31 5.02 17.96 -7.13
C VAL A 31 5.32 17.22 -5.83
N ILE A 32 4.39 17.28 -4.89
CA ILE A 32 4.49 16.61 -3.59
C ILE A 32 3.38 15.58 -3.46
N ILE A 33 3.75 14.33 -3.16
CA ILE A 33 2.80 13.24 -2.87
C ILE A 33 2.78 13.01 -1.37
N ALA A 34 1.59 13.19 -0.74
CA ALA A 34 1.39 12.94 0.68
C ALA A 34 0.79 11.54 0.90
N ASP A 35 1.57 10.63 1.50
CA ASP A 35 1.08 9.33 1.94
C ASP A 35 0.24 9.46 3.22
N ASP A 36 -0.95 8.83 3.24
CA ASP A 36 -1.97 8.92 4.31
C ASP A 36 -2.34 10.40 4.63
N GLY A 37 -2.56 11.19 3.56
CA GLY A 37 -2.70 12.64 3.64
C GLY A 37 -4.13 13.16 3.87
N LEU A 38 -5.18 12.34 3.68
CA LEU A 38 -6.57 12.81 3.64
C LEU A 38 -7.03 13.58 4.89
N GLN A 39 -6.57 13.22 6.09
CA GLN A 39 -6.91 13.88 7.35
C GLN A 39 -5.98 15.05 7.72
N HIS A 40 -4.99 15.37 6.88
CA HIS A 40 -4.06 16.48 7.14
C HIS A 40 -4.56 17.81 6.55
N TYR A 41 -5.68 18.32 7.04
CA TYR A 41 -6.37 19.52 6.52
C TYR A 41 -5.56 20.82 6.54
N ARG A 42 -4.46 20.89 7.30
CA ARG A 42 -3.53 22.03 7.28
C ARG A 42 -2.63 22.06 6.05
N LEU A 43 -2.55 20.96 5.30
CA LEU A 43 -1.82 20.89 4.04
C LEU A 43 -2.81 21.14 2.89
N ALA A 44 -2.60 22.22 2.16
CA ALA A 44 -3.34 22.47 0.92
C ALA A 44 -3.02 21.36 -0.11
N ARG A 45 -3.98 21.01 -0.92
CA ARG A 45 -3.86 19.94 -1.89
C ARG A 45 -4.61 20.28 -3.17
N ASP A 46 -4.06 19.84 -4.27
CA ASP A 46 -4.56 20.10 -5.61
C ASP A 46 -5.36 18.92 -6.15
N TYR A 47 -5.03 17.71 -5.69
CA TYR A 47 -5.69 16.47 -6.09
C TYR A 47 -5.73 15.48 -4.93
N GLU A 48 -6.87 14.87 -4.70
CA GLU A 48 -7.08 13.90 -3.63
C GLU A 48 -7.49 12.54 -4.18
N ILE A 49 -6.74 11.51 -3.77
CA ILE A 49 -7.05 10.12 -4.11
C ILE A 49 -7.41 9.37 -2.84
N CYS A 50 -8.63 8.82 -2.80
CA CYS A 50 -9.05 7.90 -1.76
C CYS A 50 -8.83 6.46 -2.21
N VAL A 51 -8.06 5.68 -1.45
CA VAL A 51 -7.83 4.26 -1.73
C VAL A 51 -8.69 3.40 -0.81
N ILE A 52 -9.49 2.52 -1.40
CA ILE A 52 -10.37 1.59 -0.69
C ILE A 52 -9.88 0.16 -0.88
N ASP A 53 -9.81 -0.63 0.19
CA ASP A 53 -9.65 -2.08 0.12
C ASP A 53 -10.98 -2.70 -0.32
N GLY A 54 -11.08 -3.24 -1.52
CA GLY A 54 -12.30 -3.76 -2.10
C GLY A 54 -12.92 -4.91 -1.29
N ALA A 55 -12.09 -5.73 -0.64
CA ALA A 55 -12.58 -6.84 0.19
C ALA A 55 -13.23 -6.36 1.51
N ARG A 56 -12.78 -5.22 2.06
CA ARG A 56 -13.28 -4.62 3.31
C ARG A 56 -14.35 -3.55 3.06
N GLY A 57 -14.27 -2.88 1.92
CA GLY A 57 -15.14 -1.76 1.57
C GLY A 57 -15.12 -0.68 2.66
N LEU A 58 -16.29 -0.13 2.96
CA LEU A 58 -16.48 0.87 4.01
C LEU A 58 -16.82 0.24 5.39
N GLY A 59 -16.74 -1.09 5.52
CA GLY A 59 -17.10 -1.81 6.74
C GLY A 59 -18.55 -1.56 7.16
N ASN A 60 -18.81 -1.29 8.44
CA ASN A 60 -20.15 -0.97 8.94
C ASN A 60 -20.54 0.52 8.76
N ARG A 61 -19.78 1.29 7.97
CA ARG A 61 -19.98 2.73 7.68
C ARG A 61 -19.96 3.65 8.91
N ARG A 62 -19.47 3.17 10.03
CA ARG A 62 -19.34 3.96 11.26
C ARG A 62 -17.93 4.45 11.46
N LEU A 63 -17.82 5.60 12.11
CA LEU A 63 -16.55 6.17 12.50
C LEU A 63 -15.92 5.40 13.67
N LEU A 64 -14.62 5.51 13.83
CA LEU A 64 -13.90 5.05 14.99
C LEU A 64 -14.51 5.66 16.28
N PRO A 65 -14.64 4.90 17.38
CA PRO A 65 -14.26 3.48 17.55
C PRO A 65 -15.38 2.50 17.19
N ALA A 66 -16.57 2.94 16.79
CA ALA A 66 -17.73 2.10 16.52
C ALA A 66 -17.65 1.37 15.17
N GLY A 67 -16.74 1.78 14.28
CA GLY A 67 -16.45 1.20 12.98
C GLY A 67 -15.04 1.55 12.51
N PRO A 68 -14.67 1.17 11.29
CA PRO A 68 -13.30 1.31 10.79
C PRO A 68 -12.99 2.68 10.21
N LEU A 69 -13.99 3.54 10.00
CA LEU A 69 -13.80 4.77 9.24
C LEU A 69 -13.20 5.89 10.09
N ARG A 70 -12.27 6.63 9.52
CA ARG A 70 -11.74 7.88 10.09
C ARG A 70 -12.66 9.07 9.79
N GLU A 71 -13.34 9.04 8.64
CA GLU A 71 -14.29 10.04 8.15
C GLU A 71 -15.53 9.34 7.60
N GLY A 72 -16.65 10.06 7.53
CA GLY A 72 -17.91 9.52 7.02
C GLY A 72 -17.86 9.19 5.52
N PRO A 73 -18.74 8.28 5.04
CA PRO A 73 -18.78 7.91 3.62
C PRO A 73 -18.95 9.08 2.66
N GLY A 74 -19.64 10.16 3.07
CA GLY A 74 -19.80 11.38 2.26
C GLY A 74 -18.47 12.07 1.91
N ARG A 75 -17.36 11.71 2.58
CA ARG A 75 -16.03 12.21 2.20
C ARG A 75 -15.60 11.77 0.79
N LEU A 76 -16.19 10.69 0.27
CA LEU A 76 -15.95 10.24 -1.09
C LEU A 76 -16.46 11.21 -2.16
N ASP A 77 -17.45 12.04 -1.82
CA ASP A 77 -18.02 13.06 -2.72
C ASP A 77 -17.07 14.25 -2.92
N ASP A 78 -16.10 14.43 -1.99
CA ASP A 78 -15.19 15.56 -1.99
C ASP A 78 -13.80 15.22 -2.58
N VAL A 79 -13.46 13.93 -2.78
CA VAL A 79 -12.18 13.53 -3.37
C VAL A 79 -12.24 13.56 -4.89
N ASP A 80 -11.11 13.83 -5.54
CA ASP A 80 -11.04 13.89 -7.00
C ASP A 80 -11.09 12.48 -7.63
N GLN A 81 -10.58 11.45 -6.94
CA GLN A 81 -10.56 10.08 -7.45
C GLN A 81 -10.68 9.05 -6.34
N VAL A 82 -11.46 8.01 -6.58
CA VAL A 82 -11.51 6.80 -5.76
C VAL A 82 -10.78 5.66 -6.49
N LEU A 83 -9.82 5.04 -5.82
CA LEU A 83 -9.15 3.82 -6.29
C LEU A 83 -9.56 2.64 -5.41
N VAL A 84 -9.89 1.51 -6.04
CA VAL A 84 -10.31 0.30 -5.33
C VAL A 84 -9.28 -0.80 -5.55
N ASN A 85 -8.70 -1.29 -4.48
CA ASN A 85 -7.76 -2.39 -4.52
C ASN A 85 -8.49 -3.74 -4.52
N GLY A 86 -8.52 -4.41 -5.68
CA GLY A 86 -9.28 -5.62 -5.92
C GLY A 86 -10.75 -5.36 -6.23
N GLU A 87 -11.60 -6.38 -6.08
CA GLU A 87 -13.03 -6.28 -6.31
C GLU A 87 -13.77 -5.78 -5.06
N LEU A 88 -14.72 -4.87 -5.26
CA LEU A 88 -15.67 -4.50 -4.22
C LEU A 88 -16.60 -5.67 -3.91
N ARG A 89 -16.64 -6.09 -2.66
CA ARG A 89 -17.55 -7.12 -2.19
C ARG A 89 -18.64 -6.51 -1.33
N GLY A 90 -19.87 -6.65 -1.77
CA GLY A 90 -21.08 -6.21 -1.05
C GLY A 90 -21.87 -5.15 -1.80
N SER A 91 -23.11 -5.50 -2.15
CA SER A 91 -24.01 -4.68 -2.99
C SER A 91 -24.29 -3.27 -2.46
N GLU A 92 -24.19 -3.06 -1.14
CA GLU A 92 -24.38 -1.74 -0.53
C GLU A 92 -23.22 -0.77 -0.81
N TYR A 93 -22.02 -1.29 -1.11
CA TYR A 93 -20.83 -0.46 -1.36
C TYR A 93 -20.60 -0.21 -2.85
N GLU A 94 -21.00 -1.18 -3.68
CA GLU A 94 -20.85 -1.11 -5.13
C GLU A 94 -21.53 0.15 -5.69
N GLN A 95 -22.72 0.45 -5.21
CA GLN A 95 -23.47 1.63 -5.69
C GLN A 95 -22.81 2.94 -5.25
N THR A 96 -22.46 3.09 -3.96
CA THR A 96 -21.85 4.33 -3.43
C THR A 96 -20.48 4.61 -4.06
N VAL A 97 -19.68 3.57 -4.33
CA VAL A 97 -18.34 3.71 -4.90
C VAL A 97 -18.39 3.79 -6.44
N ALA A 98 -19.33 3.09 -7.08
CA ALA A 98 -19.55 3.18 -8.53
C ALA A 98 -20.02 4.58 -8.96
N GLU A 99 -20.83 5.26 -8.13
CA GLU A 99 -21.25 6.65 -8.36
C GLU A 99 -20.06 7.64 -8.40
N GLN A 100 -18.92 7.27 -7.82
CA GLN A 100 -17.68 8.08 -7.75
C GLN A 100 -16.69 7.81 -8.91
N ASN A 101 -17.10 7.14 -9.99
CA ASN A 101 -16.20 6.75 -11.08
C ASN A 101 -14.93 6.03 -10.57
N ALA A 102 -15.08 5.11 -9.62
CA ALA A 102 -13.97 4.43 -9.00
C ALA A 102 -13.21 3.57 -10.00
N VAL A 103 -11.89 3.62 -9.93
CA VAL A 103 -10.99 2.83 -10.76
C VAL A 103 -10.42 1.68 -9.92
N SER A 104 -10.57 0.45 -10.43
CA SER A 104 -10.00 -0.73 -9.76
C SER A 104 -8.56 -0.96 -10.17
N PHE A 105 -7.77 -1.44 -9.22
CA PHE A 105 -6.41 -1.91 -9.41
C PHE A 105 -6.17 -3.17 -8.58
N GLU A 106 -5.10 -3.89 -8.90
CA GLU A 106 -4.67 -5.05 -8.13
C GLU A 106 -3.22 -4.89 -7.68
N LEU A 107 -2.89 -5.52 -6.55
CA LEU A 107 -1.51 -5.68 -6.12
C LEU A 107 -1.06 -7.08 -6.53
N VAL A 108 -0.05 -7.14 -7.37
CA VAL A 108 0.53 -8.38 -7.88
C VAL A 108 1.95 -8.56 -7.36
N ALA A 109 2.34 -9.81 -7.18
CA ALA A 109 3.71 -10.18 -6.86
C ALA A 109 4.32 -10.91 -8.04
N ALA A 110 5.46 -10.47 -8.51
CA ALA A 110 6.22 -11.12 -9.56
C ALA A 110 7.43 -11.88 -9.01
N GLU A 111 7.97 -11.41 -7.91
CA GLU A 111 9.24 -11.88 -7.37
C GLU A 111 9.21 -12.04 -5.85
N ALA A 112 10.09 -12.91 -5.34
CA ALA A 112 10.47 -12.97 -3.94
C ALA A 112 11.95 -12.62 -3.81
N CYS A 113 12.26 -11.74 -2.86
CA CYS A 113 13.61 -11.21 -2.63
C CYS A 113 14.13 -11.69 -1.28
N ARG A 114 15.36 -12.23 -1.24
CA ARG A 114 16.00 -12.56 0.04
C ARG A 114 16.24 -11.30 0.87
N LEU A 115 15.99 -11.40 2.16
CA LEU A 115 16.12 -10.28 3.09
C LEU A 115 17.56 -9.75 3.19
N ASN A 116 18.55 -10.61 2.97
CA ASN A 116 19.97 -10.22 2.91
C ASN A 116 20.38 -9.56 1.57
N GLY A 117 19.47 -9.49 0.59
CA GLY A 117 19.71 -8.91 -0.73
C GLY A 117 20.53 -9.78 -1.69
N SER A 118 20.84 -11.04 -1.32
CA SER A 118 21.72 -11.91 -2.11
C SER A 118 21.07 -12.51 -3.34
N LEU A 119 19.73 -12.57 -3.38
CA LEU A 119 19.00 -13.30 -4.41
C LEU A 119 17.59 -12.77 -4.57
N THR A 120 17.13 -12.68 -5.81
CA THR A 120 15.74 -12.50 -6.20
C THR A 120 15.32 -13.67 -7.08
N ARG A 121 14.11 -14.16 -6.93
CA ARG A 121 13.53 -15.25 -7.73
C ARG A 121 12.11 -14.95 -8.12
N PRO A 122 11.65 -15.36 -9.33
CA PRO A 122 10.25 -15.40 -9.66
C PRO A 122 9.45 -16.17 -8.60
N ILE A 123 8.30 -15.65 -8.19
CA ILE A 123 7.51 -16.24 -7.10
C ILE A 123 6.99 -17.63 -7.45
N GLU A 124 6.80 -17.93 -8.74
CA GLU A 124 6.38 -19.22 -9.28
C GLU A 124 7.38 -20.34 -8.97
N ARG A 125 8.65 -19.98 -8.67
CA ARG A 125 9.67 -20.98 -8.26
C ARG A 125 9.38 -21.62 -6.91
N PHE A 126 8.44 -21.06 -6.16
CA PHE A 126 7.99 -21.57 -4.86
C PHE A 126 6.65 -22.31 -4.94
N GLU A 127 6.10 -22.49 -6.13
CA GLU A 127 4.90 -23.30 -6.36
C GLU A 127 5.07 -24.70 -5.74
N ASN A 128 4.01 -25.20 -5.08
CA ASN A 128 3.98 -26.48 -4.36
C ASN A 128 4.97 -26.59 -3.17
N THR A 129 5.59 -25.51 -2.74
CA THR A 129 6.39 -25.50 -1.51
C THR A 129 5.56 -25.08 -0.30
N THR A 130 5.96 -25.52 0.90
CA THR A 130 5.40 -25.06 2.17
C THR A 130 6.30 -23.99 2.77
N VAL A 131 5.72 -22.85 3.15
CA VAL A 131 6.45 -21.72 3.75
C VAL A 131 5.74 -21.19 4.99
N HIS A 132 6.46 -20.54 5.88
CA HIS A 132 5.88 -19.69 6.91
C HIS A 132 5.56 -18.32 6.32
N GLY A 133 4.28 -17.96 6.29
CA GLY A 133 3.83 -16.62 5.92
C GLY A 133 3.73 -15.74 7.16
N VAL A 134 4.48 -14.65 7.22
CA VAL A 134 4.52 -13.73 8.36
C VAL A 134 4.00 -12.36 7.94
N ALA A 135 3.04 -11.82 8.68
CA ALA A 135 2.49 -10.50 8.40
C ALA A 135 2.13 -9.73 9.68
N ALA A 136 2.63 -8.50 9.79
CA ALA A 136 2.33 -7.51 10.82
C ALA A 136 1.77 -6.22 10.18
N ILE A 137 0.66 -6.39 9.44
CA ILE A 137 -0.04 -5.35 8.67
C ILE A 137 -1.54 -5.40 8.95
N GLY A 138 -2.28 -4.35 8.60
CA GLY A 138 -3.73 -4.23 8.86
C GLY A 138 -4.62 -5.28 8.18
N ASN A 139 -4.18 -5.89 7.06
CA ASN A 139 -4.89 -6.97 6.37
C ASN A 139 -3.93 -8.11 6.02
N PRO A 140 -3.54 -8.97 6.98
CA PRO A 140 -2.59 -10.05 6.75
C PRO A 140 -3.11 -11.13 5.80
N GLN A 141 -4.42 -11.39 5.81
CA GLN A 141 -5.03 -12.44 4.98
C GLN A 141 -4.77 -12.21 3.49
N ARG A 142 -4.79 -10.96 3.05
CA ARG A 142 -4.49 -10.61 1.66
C ARG A 142 -3.10 -11.06 1.23
N PHE A 143 -2.10 -10.93 2.11
CA PHE A 143 -0.74 -11.41 1.82
C PHE A 143 -0.69 -12.93 1.72
N PHE A 144 -1.38 -13.65 2.59
CA PHE A 144 -1.42 -15.11 2.54
C PHE A 144 -2.17 -15.61 1.31
N ASP A 145 -3.27 -14.96 0.95
CA ASP A 145 -4.04 -15.32 -0.25
C ASP A 145 -3.25 -15.04 -1.53
N LEU A 146 -2.46 -13.97 -1.56
CA LEU A 146 -1.53 -13.70 -2.66
C LEU A 146 -0.52 -14.84 -2.83
N LEU A 147 0.11 -15.32 -1.75
CA LEU A 147 1.03 -16.45 -1.82
C LEU A 147 0.33 -17.74 -2.29
N ARG A 148 -0.87 -18.00 -1.77
CA ARG A 148 -1.68 -19.16 -2.20
C ARG A 148 -2.09 -19.10 -3.66
N GLY A 149 -2.37 -17.90 -4.17
CA GLY A 149 -2.65 -17.67 -5.59
C GLY A 149 -1.52 -18.11 -6.52
N HIS A 150 -0.27 -18.14 -6.00
CA HIS A 150 0.90 -18.70 -6.70
C HIS A 150 1.17 -20.18 -6.37
N GLY A 151 0.19 -20.91 -5.82
CA GLY A 151 0.33 -22.34 -5.49
C GLY A 151 1.23 -22.64 -4.28
N ILE A 152 1.54 -21.67 -3.45
CA ILE A 152 2.38 -21.82 -2.26
C ILE A 152 1.50 -22.25 -1.07
N GLN A 153 1.94 -23.27 -0.32
CA GLN A 153 1.28 -23.68 0.91
C GLN A 153 1.78 -22.81 2.08
N VAL A 154 0.86 -22.09 2.74
CA VAL A 154 1.22 -21.08 3.73
C VAL A 154 0.82 -21.53 5.13
N ILE A 155 1.80 -21.61 6.04
CA ILE A 155 1.62 -21.67 7.49
C ILE A 155 1.56 -20.23 8.00
N GLU A 156 0.38 -19.77 8.41
CA GLU A 156 0.13 -18.37 8.73
C GLU A 156 0.62 -17.98 10.13
N HIS A 157 1.30 -16.83 10.21
CA HIS A 157 1.72 -16.17 11.44
C HIS A 157 1.30 -14.71 11.40
N VAL A 158 0.23 -14.38 12.12
CA VAL A 158 -0.32 -13.03 12.21
C VAL A 158 0.23 -12.34 13.46
N TYR A 159 0.80 -11.16 13.27
CA TYR A 159 1.26 -10.29 14.35
C TYR A 159 0.43 -8.99 14.37
N PRO A 160 0.37 -8.29 15.51
CA PRO A 160 -0.28 -6.99 15.58
C PRO A 160 0.29 -6.02 14.53
N ASP A 161 -0.57 -5.17 13.95
CA ASP A 161 -0.11 -4.17 12.98
C ASP A 161 0.98 -3.30 13.61
N HIS A 162 2.02 -3.00 12.83
CA HIS A 162 3.24 -2.31 13.25
C HIS A 162 4.09 -3.04 14.30
N ALA A 163 3.86 -4.31 14.60
CA ALA A 163 4.74 -5.05 15.51
C ALA A 163 6.20 -4.99 15.03
N ALA A 164 7.10 -4.81 15.98
CA ALA A 164 8.54 -4.89 15.75
C ALA A 164 8.97 -6.35 15.79
N LEU A 165 8.98 -7.01 14.63
CA LEU A 165 9.43 -8.39 14.51
C LEU A 165 10.95 -8.47 14.73
N THR A 166 11.37 -9.55 15.40
CA THR A 166 12.78 -9.88 15.59
C THR A 166 13.12 -11.19 14.90
N ARG A 167 14.42 -11.48 14.73
CA ARG A 167 14.85 -12.77 14.17
C ARG A 167 14.30 -13.97 14.95
N LYS A 168 14.15 -13.84 16.27
CA LYS A 168 13.63 -14.93 17.12
C LYS A 168 12.17 -15.25 16.83
N ASP A 169 11.38 -14.25 16.48
CA ASP A 169 9.97 -14.41 16.13
C ASP A 169 9.79 -15.14 14.79
N LEU A 170 10.86 -15.24 14.00
CA LEU A 170 10.90 -15.86 12.68
C LEU A 170 11.63 -17.22 12.66
N ASP A 171 12.09 -17.69 13.81
CA ASP A 171 12.76 -18.99 13.96
C ASP A 171 11.75 -20.05 14.40
N PHE A 172 11.16 -20.73 13.44
CA PHE A 172 10.16 -21.76 13.67
C PHE A 172 10.76 -23.15 13.94
N GLY A 173 12.10 -23.28 13.93
CA GLY A 173 12.81 -24.51 14.32
C GLY A 173 12.75 -25.63 13.28
N ASP A 174 12.23 -25.36 12.09
CA ASP A 174 12.15 -26.31 10.96
C ASP A 174 12.96 -25.87 9.74
N GLY A 175 12.78 -26.58 8.64
CA GLY A 175 13.50 -26.33 7.38
C GLY A 175 12.83 -25.37 6.43
N PHE A 176 11.59 -24.93 6.71
CA PHE A 176 10.80 -24.11 5.79
C PHE A 176 11.33 -22.68 5.69
N GLU A 177 11.13 -22.08 4.52
CA GLU A 177 11.45 -20.68 4.26
C GLU A 177 10.38 -19.77 4.89
N VAL A 178 10.76 -18.56 5.23
CA VAL A 178 9.87 -17.57 5.84
C VAL A 178 9.64 -16.44 4.85
N PHE A 179 8.39 -16.23 4.51
CA PHE A 179 7.94 -15.18 3.62
C PHE A 179 7.24 -14.09 4.40
N MET A 180 7.56 -12.84 4.09
CA MET A 180 6.96 -11.69 4.76
C MET A 180 6.63 -10.57 3.77
N THR A 181 5.84 -9.61 4.22
CA THR A 181 5.59 -8.41 3.43
C THR A 181 6.86 -7.55 3.36
N GLU A 182 6.99 -6.76 2.30
CA GLU A 182 8.11 -5.81 2.19
C GLU A 182 8.09 -4.78 3.33
N LYS A 183 6.90 -4.36 3.80
CA LYS A 183 6.72 -3.47 4.95
C LYS A 183 7.34 -4.05 6.22
N ASP A 184 7.19 -5.35 6.44
CA ASP A 184 7.76 -6.04 7.61
C ASP A 184 9.26 -6.28 7.45
N ALA A 185 9.71 -6.64 6.27
CA ALA A 185 11.12 -6.81 5.93
C ALA A 185 11.96 -5.54 6.20
N VAL A 186 11.40 -4.38 5.88
CA VAL A 186 12.06 -3.09 6.12
C VAL A 186 12.31 -2.82 7.61
N LYS A 187 11.40 -3.28 8.49
CA LYS A 187 11.53 -3.14 9.95
C LYS A 187 12.63 -4.04 10.53
N LEU A 188 12.78 -5.25 9.98
CA LEU A 188 13.80 -6.21 10.41
C LEU A 188 15.23 -5.80 10.02
N GLY A 189 15.39 -4.97 9.00
CA GLY A 189 16.69 -4.63 8.46
C GLY A 189 17.38 -5.82 7.77
N ARG A 190 18.72 -5.73 7.59
CA ARG A 190 19.51 -6.81 6.98
C ARG A 190 19.75 -7.91 8.00
N VAL A 191 19.22 -9.08 7.75
CA VAL A 191 19.46 -10.30 8.56
C VAL A 191 20.28 -11.29 7.72
N SER A 192 21.38 -11.77 8.28
CA SER A 192 22.24 -12.75 7.63
C SER A 192 21.62 -14.16 7.72
N THR A 193 20.62 -14.43 6.89
CA THR A 193 20.04 -15.76 6.71
C THR A 193 19.52 -15.93 5.29
N ASP A 194 19.62 -17.14 4.78
CA ASP A 194 19.16 -17.50 3.44
C ASP A 194 17.70 -17.97 3.41
N LYS A 195 17.04 -18.06 4.58
CA LYS A 195 15.68 -18.57 4.70
C LYS A 195 14.60 -17.50 4.63
N PHE A 196 14.94 -16.21 4.80
CA PHE A 196 13.98 -15.12 4.88
C PHE A 196 13.84 -14.42 3.55
N TRP A 197 12.58 -14.34 3.11
CA TRP A 197 12.17 -13.70 1.87
C TRP A 197 11.13 -12.63 2.14
N TYR A 198 11.17 -11.57 1.40
CA TYR A 198 10.06 -10.65 1.31
C TYR A 198 9.51 -10.62 -0.12
N VAL A 199 8.22 -10.33 -0.22
CA VAL A 199 7.51 -10.28 -1.49
C VAL A 199 7.12 -8.83 -1.75
N PRO A 200 7.84 -8.14 -2.65
CA PRO A 200 7.40 -6.85 -3.13
C PRO A 200 6.13 -7.01 -3.96
N VAL A 201 5.23 -6.04 -3.83
CA VAL A 201 4.03 -5.98 -4.65
C VAL A 201 4.07 -4.76 -5.54
N GLU A 202 3.52 -4.88 -6.73
CA GLU A 202 3.36 -3.81 -7.70
C GLU A 202 1.88 -3.59 -7.99
N LEU A 203 1.53 -2.35 -8.26
CA LEU A 203 0.18 -1.99 -8.66
C LEU A 203 0.02 -2.29 -10.16
N THR A 204 -1.03 -3.01 -10.50
CA THR A 204 -1.47 -3.19 -11.88
C THR A 204 -2.90 -2.68 -12.04
N MET A 205 -3.15 -1.97 -13.14
CA MET A 205 -4.47 -1.49 -13.54
C MET A 205 -4.54 -1.42 -15.06
N ASP A 206 -5.72 -1.22 -15.60
CA ASP A 206 -5.89 -0.98 -17.04
C ASP A 206 -4.99 0.20 -17.50
N PRO A 207 -4.14 0.04 -18.52
CA PRO A 207 -3.21 1.08 -18.96
C PRO A 207 -3.89 2.37 -19.44
N LEU A 208 -5.10 2.28 -20.00
CA LEU A 208 -5.87 3.45 -20.44
C LEU A 208 -6.41 4.23 -19.24
N LEU A 209 -6.87 3.52 -18.21
CA LEU A 209 -7.30 4.17 -16.96
C LEU A 209 -6.12 4.80 -16.23
N ALA A 210 -4.97 4.14 -16.19
CA ALA A 210 -3.74 4.71 -15.63
C ALA A 210 -3.31 6.00 -16.36
N ALA A 211 -3.30 5.99 -17.69
CA ALA A 211 -2.97 7.15 -18.49
C ALA A 211 -3.97 8.30 -18.26
N SER A 212 -5.27 8.00 -18.26
CA SER A 212 -6.32 8.99 -17.97
C SER A 212 -6.17 9.63 -16.60
N LEU A 213 -5.87 8.84 -15.56
CA LEU A 213 -5.62 9.34 -14.21
C LEU A 213 -4.44 10.30 -14.17
N ILE A 214 -3.32 9.93 -14.82
CA ILE A 214 -2.13 10.79 -14.89
C ILE A 214 -2.43 12.11 -15.62
N GLU A 215 -3.18 12.07 -16.73
CA GLU A 215 -3.59 13.26 -17.47
C GLU A 215 -4.50 14.18 -16.64
N GLN A 216 -5.44 13.63 -15.88
CA GLN A 216 -6.31 14.39 -14.96
C GLN A 216 -5.48 15.10 -13.88
N ILE A 217 -4.55 14.39 -13.25
CA ILE A 217 -3.65 14.97 -12.24
C ILE A 217 -2.82 16.10 -12.88
N ALA A 218 -2.17 15.85 -14.01
CA ALA A 218 -1.33 16.83 -14.69
C ALA A 218 -2.12 18.09 -15.10
N SER A 219 -3.31 17.91 -15.66
CA SER A 219 -4.19 19.02 -16.04
C SER A 219 -4.61 19.86 -14.82
N ARG A 220 -4.92 19.21 -13.70
CA ARG A 220 -5.29 19.89 -12.46
C ARG A 220 -4.16 20.73 -11.89
N LEU A 221 -2.93 20.19 -11.91
CA LEU A 221 -1.75 20.91 -11.46
C LEU A 221 -1.44 22.13 -12.36
N GLN A 222 -1.49 21.96 -13.67
CA GLN A 222 -1.24 23.05 -14.63
C GLN A 222 -2.28 24.19 -14.57
N SER A 223 -3.55 23.88 -14.29
CA SER A 223 -4.62 24.89 -14.22
C SER A 223 -4.43 25.85 -13.04
N ARG A 224 -3.69 25.49 -12.01
CA ARG A 224 -3.36 26.38 -10.89
C ARG A 224 -2.18 27.31 -11.18
N GLU A 225 -1.18 26.87 -11.92
CA GLU A 225 -0.07 27.74 -12.33
C GLU A 225 -0.55 28.92 -13.18
N THR A 226 -1.63 28.73 -13.95
CA THR A 226 -2.22 29.77 -14.81
C THR A 226 -3.28 30.64 -14.11
N GLY A 227 -3.75 30.29 -12.93
CA GLY A 227 -4.82 30.97 -12.20
C GLY A 227 -4.37 31.94 -11.10
N ASP A 228 -3.09 31.98 -10.75
CA ASP A 228 -2.49 32.88 -9.75
C ASP A 228 -1.79 34.07 -10.42
N GLY A 229 -2.50 34.74 -11.34
CA GLY A 229 -2.10 35.96 -12.05
C GLY A 229 -3.03 37.12 -11.72
#